data_e9d87b843b7a57d3d8cd7f7fc870854a
#
_entry.id   e9d87b843b7a57d3d8cd7f7fc870854a
#
_cell.length_a   1.000
_cell.length_b   1.000
_cell.length_c   1.000
_cell.angle_alpha   90.00
_cell.angle_beta   90.00
_cell.angle_gamma   90.00
#
_symmetry.space_group_name_H-M   'P 1'
#
loop_
_entity.id
_entity.type
_entity.pdbx_description
1 polymer ?
#
loop_
_entity_poly.entity_id
_entity_poly.type
_entity_poly.pdbx_seq_one_letter_code
_entity_poly.pdbx_strand_id
1 'polypeptide(L)'
;MNYAREMGTTVIGPNTPGIITPGVGKLGIMPTHIFKEGNVGVISRSGTLTYEVASQLTRGGIGQSTCVGIGGDPVIGTNYIDILKKFEADDDTEAIVLIGEIGGNAEENAAEFIKDNISKPVVSYIAGRTAPPGKRMGHAGAIIHGSSGTAESKINALTDAGVSVAKMPSEIVDLVRKSI
;
A
#
# COMPACT_ATOMS: atom_id res chain seq x y z
N MET A 1 2.58 8.20 19.46
CA MET A 1 1.38 7.59 18.84
C MET A 1 0.20 7.47 19.81
N ASN A 2 0.41 7.04 21.06
CA ASN A 2 -0.71 6.87 22.02
C ASN A 2 -1.53 8.13 22.22
N TYR A 3 -0.88 9.27 22.48
CA TYR A 3 -1.56 10.55 22.65
C TYR A 3 -2.42 10.95 21.44
N ALA A 4 -1.91 10.75 20.21
CA ALA A 4 -2.68 11.03 19.00
C ALA A 4 -3.95 10.15 18.89
N ARG A 5 -3.83 8.86 19.25
CA ARG A 5 -4.99 7.95 19.29
C ARG A 5 -6.02 8.35 20.34
N GLU A 6 -5.58 8.73 21.54
CA GLU A 6 -6.45 9.23 22.61
C GLU A 6 -7.21 10.49 22.19
N MET A 7 -6.57 11.35 21.38
CA MET A 7 -7.18 12.58 20.86
C MET A 7 -7.97 12.35 19.54
N GLY A 8 -8.11 11.12 19.07
CA GLY A 8 -8.79 10.83 17.79
C GLY A 8 -8.08 11.39 16.55
N THR A 9 -6.78 11.69 16.64
CA THR A 9 -6.01 12.29 15.56
C THR A 9 -5.46 11.20 14.64
N THR A 10 -5.74 11.28 13.33
CA THR A 10 -5.12 10.43 12.32
C THR A 10 -3.68 10.91 12.05
N VAL A 11 -2.72 10.01 12.19
CA VAL A 11 -1.30 10.28 11.93
C VAL A 11 -0.82 9.43 10.76
N ILE A 12 -0.36 10.06 9.68
CA ILE A 12 0.27 9.42 8.53
C ILE A 12 1.80 9.51 8.68
N GLY A 13 2.46 8.40 8.72
CA GLY A 13 3.90 8.32 8.95
C GLY A 13 4.28 7.94 10.39
N PRO A 14 5.46 8.45 10.89
CA PRO A 14 6.18 9.69 10.53
C PRO A 14 7.05 9.62 9.26
N ASN A 15 7.71 8.52 8.95
CA ASN A 15 8.59 8.37 7.79
C ASN A 15 7.77 8.01 6.54
N THR A 16 7.20 9.01 5.88
CA THR A 16 6.24 8.84 4.78
C THR A 16 6.36 9.96 3.74
N PRO A 17 6.02 9.71 2.46
CA PRO A 17 5.82 10.77 1.50
C PRO A 17 4.52 11.56 1.71
N GLY A 18 3.63 11.08 2.59
CA GLY A 18 2.36 11.73 2.91
C GLY A 18 1.14 11.12 2.24
N ILE A 19 0.17 11.96 1.92
CA ILE A 19 -1.10 11.64 1.29
C ILE A 19 -1.42 12.63 0.18
N ILE A 20 -2.03 12.15 -0.90
CA ILE A 20 -2.57 12.99 -1.98
C ILE A 20 -3.90 12.41 -2.47
N THR A 21 -4.90 13.29 -2.59
CA THR A 21 -6.12 13.08 -3.36
C THR A 21 -6.03 14.00 -4.58
N PRO A 22 -5.74 13.46 -5.78
CA PRO A 22 -5.56 14.28 -6.98
C PRO A 22 -6.79 15.15 -7.25
N GLY A 23 -6.58 16.41 -7.64
CA GLY A 23 -7.66 17.37 -7.83
C GLY A 23 -8.16 18.06 -6.55
N VAL A 24 -7.93 17.46 -5.37
CA VAL A 24 -8.44 17.95 -4.08
C VAL A 24 -7.33 18.56 -3.23
N GLY A 25 -6.27 17.77 -2.93
CA GLY A 25 -5.22 18.29 -2.05
C GLY A 25 -4.12 17.29 -1.73
N LYS A 26 -3.09 17.80 -1.05
CA LYS A 26 -1.90 17.04 -0.68
C LYS A 26 -1.37 17.49 0.68
N LEU A 27 -0.96 16.52 1.51
CA LEU A 27 -0.15 16.75 2.71
C LEU A 27 1.12 15.88 2.60
N GLY A 28 2.28 16.51 2.55
CA GLY A 28 3.58 15.85 2.38
C GLY A 28 4.29 16.24 1.09
N ILE A 29 5.19 15.37 0.62
CA ILE A 29 6.16 15.68 -0.45
C ILE A 29 5.85 14.99 -1.79
N MET A 30 4.70 14.32 -1.94
CA MET A 30 4.31 13.65 -3.18
C MET A 30 4.31 14.61 -4.38
N PRO A 31 5.00 14.29 -5.51
CA PRO A 31 5.07 15.15 -6.68
C PRO A 31 3.75 15.10 -7.48
N THR A 32 2.98 16.17 -7.47
CA THR A 32 1.60 16.20 -8.01
C THR A 32 1.48 15.79 -9.48
N HIS A 33 2.50 16.06 -10.29
CA HIS A 33 2.49 15.82 -11.74
C HIS A 33 2.44 14.34 -12.17
N ILE A 34 2.70 13.40 -11.26
CA ILE A 34 2.62 11.95 -11.55
C ILE A 34 1.28 11.34 -11.17
N PHE A 35 0.40 12.11 -10.55
CA PHE A 35 -0.93 11.67 -10.13
C PHE A 35 -2.01 12.29 -11.01
N LYS A 36 -3.11 11.57 -11.17
CA LYS A 36 -4.29 11.98 -11.93
C LYS A 36 -5.55 11.56 -11.19
N GLU A 37 -6.59 12.39 -11.21
CA GLU A 37 -7.91 12.03 -10.68
C GLU A 37 -8.43 10.74 -11.29
N GLY A 38 -9.03 9.89 -10.47
CA GLY A 38 -9.62 8.63 -10.87
C GLY A 38 -10.10 7.82 -9.66
N ASN A 39 -10.20 6.52 -9.82
CA ASN A 39 -10.94 5.63 -8.92
C ASN A 39 -10.09 4.54 -8.25
N VAL A 40 -8.77 4.65 -8.28
CA VAL A 40 -7.89 3.65 -7.65
C VAL A 40 -7.26 4.20 -6.37
N GLY A 41 -7.58 3.60 -5.24
CA GLY A 41 -6.92 3.85 -3.97
C GLY A 41 -5.53 3.19 -3.92
N VAL A 42 -4.50 3.88 -3.45
CA VAL A 42 -3.15 3.34 -3.33
C VAL A 42 -2.66 3.44 -1.88
N ILE A 43 -2.25 2.31 -1.31
CA ILE A 43 -1.63 2.24 0.02
C ILE A 43 -0.23 1.67 -0.11
N SER A 44 0.77 2.34 0.47
CA SER A 44 2.16 1.88 0.33
C SER A 44 3.00 2.12 1.57
N ARG A 45 3.90 1.17 1.87
CA ARG A 45 4.99 1.38 2.84
C ARG A 45 6.16 2.14 2.23
N SER A 46 6.30 2.11 0.90
CA SER A 46 7.45 2.66 0.18
C SER A 46 7.08 3.94 -0.56
N GLY A 47 7.78 5.04 -0.29
CA GLY A 47 7.62 6.29 -1.04
C GLY A 47 7.98 6.13 -2.52
N THR A 48 9.12 5.51 -2.81
CA THR A 48 9.61 5.29 -4.18
C THR A 48 8.64 4.44 -5.00
N LEU A 49 8.17 3.32 -4.44
CA LEU A 49 7.22 2.45 -5.15
C LEU A 49 5.84 3.11 -5.29
N THR A 50 5.43 3.96 -4.36
CA THR A 50 4.22 4.78 -4.53
C THR A 50 4.32 5.63 -5.79
N TYR A 51 5.45 6.32 -6.00
CA TYR A 51 5.66 7.17 -7.18
C TYR A 51 5.74 6.35 -8.47
N GLU A 52 6.45 5.25 -8.44
CA GLU A 52 6.58 4.34 -9.58
C GLU A 52 5.21 3.82 -10.04
N VAL A 53 4.44 3.25 -9.12
CA VAL A 53 3.13 2.66 -9.42
C VAL A 53 2.11 3.73 -9.82
N ALA A 54 2.02 4.85 -9.09
CA ALA A 54 1.12 5.94 -9.45
C ALA A 54 1.42 6.52 -10.83
N SER A 55 2.72 6.70 -11.16
CA SER A 55 3.15 7.15 -12.48
C SER A 55 2.75 6.17 -13.59
N GLN A 56 2.91 4.86 -13.35
CA GLN A 56 2.52 3.83 -14.31
C GLN A 56 1.00 3.78 -14.52
N LEU A 57 0.22 3.82 -13.43
CA LEU A 57 -1.24 3.89 -13.49
C LEU A 57 -1.69 5.13 -14.30
N THR A 58 -1.17 6.30 -13.98
CA THR A 58 -1.48 7.56 -14.67
C THR A 58 -1.16 7.51 -16.16
N ARG A 59 0.04 7.01 -16.54
CA ARG A 59 0.42 6.80 -17.94
C ARG A 59 -0.46 5.77 -18.64
N GLY A 60 -0.93 4.77 -17.90
CA GLY A 60 -1.88 3.78 -18.36
C GLY A 60 -3.32 4.29 -18.47
N GLY A 61 -3.58 5.58 -18.19
CA GLY A 61 -4.91 6.18 -18.23
C GLY A 61 -5.77 5.94 -16.99
N ILE A 62 -5.22 5.26 -15.97
CA ILE A 62 -5.89 4.96 -14.69
C ILE A 62 -5.50 6.03 -13.68
N GLY A 63 -6.50 6.75 -13.17
CA GLY A 63 -6.30 7.77 -12.13
C GLY A 63 -6.45 7.19 -10.72
N GLN A 64 -6.09 8.02 -9.73
CA GLN A 64 -6.16 7.63 -8.33
C GLN A 64 -7.24 8.42 -7.60
N SER A 65 -8.02 7.74 -6.73
CA SER A 65 -8.90 8.41 -5.78
C SER A 65 -8.06 9.06 -4.68
N THR A 66 -7.25 8.28 -4.00
CA THR A 66 -6.29 8.77 -2.98
C THR A 66 -5.07 7.86 -2.92
N CYS A 67 -3.89 8.45 -2.76
CA CYS A 67 -2.65 7.72 -2.49
C CYS A 67 -2.15 8.02 -1.09
N VAL A 68 -1.89 6.98 -0.30
CA VAL A 68 -1.42 7.08 1.08
C VAL A 68 -0.11 6.34 1.27
N GLY A 69 0.93 7.06 1.65
CA GLY A 69 2.16 6.44 2.14
C GLY A 69 2.05 6.24 3.64
N ILE A 70 1.97 5.01 4.11
CA ILE A 70 1.92 4.71 5.55
C ILE A 70 3.29 4.65 6.21
N GLY A 71 4.34 4.45 5.40
CA GLY A 71 5.72 4.33 5.89
C GLY A 71 6.14 2.90 6.18
N GLY A 72 7.45 2.65 6.16
CA GLY A 72 8.08 1.33 6.35
C GLY A 72 8.77 1.16 7.71
N ASP A 73 8.59 2.08 8.65
CA ASP A 73 9.19 1.99 9.97
C ASP A 73 8.35 1.11 10.93
N PRO A 74 8.96 0.56 12.00
CA PRO A 74 8.24 -0.28 12.96
C PRO A 74 7.14 0.45 13.73
N VAL A 75 7.26 1.78 13.87
CA VAL A 75 6.27 2.62 14.54
C VAL A 75 5.61 3.53 13.53
N ILE A 76 4.38 3.21 13.17
CA ILE A 76 3.53 3.99 12.26
C ILE A 76 2.26 4.47 12.96
N GLY A 77 1.72 5.59 12.49
CA GLY A 77 0.48 6.15 13.04
C GLY A 77 -0.76 5.45 12.53
N THR A 78 -0.78 5.17 11.22
CA THR A 78 -1.89 4.55 10.49
C THR A 78 -1.36 3.33 9.75
N ASN A 79 -2.04 2.19 9.84
CA ASN A 79 -1.66 0.93 9.22
C ASN A 79 -2.51 0.61 7.98
N TYR A 80 -2.25 -0.53 7.34
CA TYR A 80 -3.03 -0.97 6.16
C TYR A 80 -4.52 -1.08 6.45
N ILE A 81 -4.90 -1.68 7.59
CA ILE A 81 -6.31 -1.93 7.94
C ILE A 81 -7.07 -0.60 8.11
N ASP A 82 -6.43 0.40 8.71
CA ASP A 82 -7.02 1.72 8.90
C ASP A 82 -7.35 2.40 7.55
N ILE A 83 -6.47 2.23 6.55
CA ILE A 83 -6.68 2.80 5.21
C ILE A 83 -7.64 1.95 4.37
N LEU A 84 -7.54 0.62 4.45
CA LEU A 84 -8.46 -0.30 3.78
C LEU A 84 -9.91 -0.01 4.17
N LYS A 85 -10.20 0.20 5.46
CA LYS A 85 -11.54 0.61 5.93
C LYS A 85 -12.03 1.90 5.28
N LYS A 86 -11.13 2.86 5.11
CA LYS A 86 -11.48 4.15 4.48
C LYS A 86 -11.74 3.97 2.99
N PHE A 87 -10.93 3.19 2.27
CA PHE A 87 -11.16 2.91 0.85
C PHE A 87 -12.39 2.06 0.59
N GLU A 88 -12.72 1.12 1.48
CA GLU A 88 -13.98 0.36 1.36
C GLU A 88 -15.21 1.26 1.49
N ALA A 89 -15.16 2.24 2.39
CA ALA A 89 -16.25 3.18 2.62
C ALA A 89 -16.27 4.38 1.65
N ASP A 90 -15.28 4.52 0.79
CA ASP A 90 -15.13 5.64 -0.15
C ASP A 90 -15.79 5.29 -1.50
N ASP A 91 -16.88 5.97 -1.84
CA ASP A 91 -17.60 5.75 -3.09
C ASP A 91 -16.77 6.11 -4.35
N ASP A 92 -15.78 6.98 -4.22
CA ASP A 92 -14.88 7.35 -5.32
C ASP A 92 -13.76 6.31 -5.56
N THR A 93 -13.61 5.32 -4.66
CA THR A 93 -12.62 4.25 -4.81
C THR A 93 -13.29 2.96 -5.31
N GLU A 94 -12.92 2.50 -6.51
CA GLU A 94 -13.45 1.27 -7.12
C GLU A 94 -12.48 0.08 -7.02
N ALA A 95 -11.18 0.32 -6.94
CA ALA A 95 -10.16 -0.70 -6.75
C ALA A 95 -9.04 -0.19 -5.84
N ILE A 96 -8.31 -1.12 -5.23
CA ILE A 96 -7.24 -0.79 -4.28
C ILE A 96 -5.92 -1.41 -4.74
N VAL A 97 -4.85 -0.63 -4.70
CA VAL A 97 -3.48 -1.12 -4.88
C VAL A 97 -2.74 -1.08 -3.53
N LEU A 98 -2.30 -2.25 -3.07
CA LEU A 98 -1.55 -2.42 -1.84
C LEU A 98 -0.08 -2.74 -2.17
N ILE A 99 0.83 -1.85 -1.78
CA ILE A 99 2.27 -2.02 -1.98
C ILE A 99 2.93 -2.31 -0.64
N GLY A 100 3.43 -3.54 -0.51
CA GLY A 100 4.12 -4.03 0.67
C GLY A 100 5.60 -4.33 0.42
N GLU A 101 6.25 -4.76 1.47
CA GLU A 101 7.66 -5.16 1.46
C GLU A 101 7.93 -6.24 2.50
N ILE A 102 9.09 -6.85 2.44
CA ILE A 102 9.56 -7.80 3.45
C ILE A 102 9.60 -7.19 4.85
N GLY A 103 9.53 -8.03 5.87
CA GLY A 103 9.63 -7.67 7.27
C GLY A 103 8.29 -7.43 7.95
N GLY A 104 8.21 -7.82 9.21
CA GLY A 104 6.97 -7.79 9.98
C GLY A 104 5.86 -8.68 9.40
N ASN A 105 4.63 -8.47 9.83
CA ASN A 105 3.43 -9.23 9.43
C ASN A 105 2.25 -8.32 9.01
N ALA A 106 2.54 -7.08 8.67
CA ALA A 106 1.49 -6.09 8.39
C ALA A 106 0.66 -6.46 7.15
N GLU A 107 1.29 -7.04 6.13
CA GLU A 107 0.63 -7.46 4.89
C GLU A 107 -0.18 -8.75 5.09
N GLU A 108 0.28 -9.68 5.93
CA GLU A 108 -0.48 -10.87 6.32
C GLU A 108 -1.74 -10.48 7.11
N ASN A 109 -1.64 -9.56 8.06
CA ASN A 109 -2.78 -9.02 8.79
C ASN A 109 -3.75 -8.27 7.86
N ALA A 110 -3.21 -7.55 6.87
CA ALA A 110 -4.03 -6.88 5.84
C ALA A 110 -4.77 -7.90 4.96
N ALA A 111 -4.11 -9.01 4.59
CA ALA A 111 -4.71 -10.07 3.81
C ALA A 111 -5.89 -10.72 4.53
N GLU A 112 -5.74 -11.04 5.83
CA GLU A 112 -6.81 -11.57 6.67
C GLU A 112 -7.99 -10.58 6.73
N PHE A 113 -7.71 -9.29 6.93
CA PHE A 113 -8.74 -8.26 6.94
C PHE A 113 -9.45 -8.12 5.58
N ILE A 114 -8.70 -8.12 4.46
CA ILE A 114 -9.25 -8.01 3.10
C ILE A 114 -10.24 -9.14 2.86
N LYS A 115 -9.89 -10.37 3.17
CA LYS A 115 -10.72 -11.56 2.94
C LYS A 115 -12.14 -11.42 3.48
N ASP A 116 -12.27 -10.82 4.67
CA ASP A 116 -13.54 -10.78 5.40
C ASP A 116 -14.29 -9.45 5.30
N ASN A 117 -13.60 -8.36 4.89
CA ASN A 117 -14.13 -7.00 5.06
C ASN A 117 -14.03 -6.11 3.82
N ILE A 118 -13.33 -6.52 2.75
CA ILE A 118 -13.16 -5.69 1.55
C ILE A 118 -13.89 -6.36 0.38
N SER A 119 -14.85 -5.66 -0.18
CA SER A 119 -15.60 -6.09 -1.36
C SER A 119 -14.99 -5.61 -2.67
N LYS A 120 -14.18 -4.56 -2.61
CA LYS A 120 -13.51 -3.96 -3.77
C LYS A 120 -12.32 -4.79 -4.22
N PRO A 121 -12.03 -4.88 -5.53
CA PRO A 121 -10.86 -5.57 -6.03
C PRO A 121 -9.56 -5.02 -5.42
N VAL A 122 -8.67 -5.92 -5.00
CA VAL A 122 -7.35 -5.56 -4.50
C VAL A 122 -6.26 -6.16 -5.38
N VAL A 123 -5.35 -5.31 -5.80
CA VAL A 123 -4.11 -5.69 -6.50
C VAL A 123 -2.93 -5.38 -5.59
N SER A 124 -1.95 -6.24 -5.51
CA SER A 124 -0.80 -6.03 -4.63
C SER A 124 0.53 -6.25 -5.34
N TYR A 125 1.57 -5.61 -4.79
CA TYR A 125 2.96 -5.89 -5.09
C TYR A 125 3.77 -5.95 -3.80
N ILE A 126 4.60 -7.00 -3.64
CA ILE A 126 5.47 -7.16 -2.49
C ILE A 126 6.93 -7.04 -2.94
N ALA A 127 7.60 -6.01 -2.42
CA ALA A 127 9.03 -5.78 -2.66
C ALA A 127 9.92 -6.69 -1.83
N GLY A 128 11.14 -6.93 -2.32
CA GLY A 128 12.15 -7.68 -1.57
C GLY A 128 12.14 -9.19 -1.80
N ARG A 129 11.55 -9.69 -2.90
CA ARG A 129 11.51 -11.13 -3.23
C ARG A 129 12.88 -11.81 -3.25
N THR A 130 13.93 -11.07 -3.57
CA THR A 130 15.31 -11.56 -3.65
C THR A 130 16.17 -11.13 -2.46
N ALA A 131 15.56 -10.56 -1.43
CA ALA A 131 16.28 -10.08 -0.26
C ALA A 131 16.86 -11.26 0.53
N PRO A 132 18.16 -11.24 0.86
CA PRO A 132 18.74 -12.27 1.70
C PRO A 132 18.26 -12.15 3.16
N PRO A 133 18.09 -13.28 3.87
CA PRO A 133 17.70 -13.26 5.28
C PRO A 133 18.68 -12.45 6.13
N GLY A 134 18.16 -11.74 7.13
CA GLY A 134 18.95 -10.97 8.10
C GLY A 134 19.51 -9.64 7.58
N LYS A 135 19.35 -9.33 6.29
CA LYS A 135 19.78 -8.04 5.72
C LYS A 135 18.62 -7.05 5.70
N ARG A 136 18.89 -5.83 6.19
CA ARG A 136 17.93 -4.72 6.10
C ARG A 136 17.90 -4.19 4.67
N MET A 137 16.68 -4.00 4.13
CA MET A 137 16.45 -3.59 2.75
C MET A 137 15.72 -2.23 2.69
N GLY A 138 16.47 -1.14 2.93
CA GLY A 138 15.96 0.23 2.86
C GLY A 138 15.36 0.69 4.19
N HIS A 139 14.12 0.30 4.51
CA HIS A 139 13.45 0.70 5.74
C HIS A 139 13.93 -0.08 6.97
N ALA A 140 13.80 0.54 8.16
CA ALA A 140 14.17 -0.10 9.42
C ALA A 140 13.37 -1.39 9.69
N GLY A 141 12.11 -1.45 9.23
CA GLY A 141 11.24 -2.62 9.34
C GLY A 141 11.40 -3.65 8.22
N ALA A 142 12.13 -3.32 7.13
CA ALA A 142 12.30 -4.22 5.98
C ALA A 142 13.46 -5.20 6.20
N ILE A 143 13.27 -6.15 7.12
CA ILE A 143 14.23 -7.19 7.47
C ILE A 143 13.51 -8.52 7.73
N ILE A 144 14.04 -9.62 7.19
CA ILE A 144 13.54 -10.96 7.41
C ILE A 144 14.19 -11.53 8.67
N HIS A 145 13.41 -11.94 9.66
CA HIS A 145 13.85 -12.61 10.87
C HIS A 145 13.50 -14.11 10.81
N GLY A 146 14.51 -14.96 10.58
CA GLY A 146 14.29 -16.41 10.42
C GLY A 146 13.36 -16.71 9.24
N SER A 147 12.22 -17.33 9.48
CA SER A 147 11.17 -17.61 8.49
C SER A 147 10.05 -16.59 8.45
N SER A 148 10.08 -15.56 9.29
CA SER A 148 9.03 -14.55 9.41
C SER A 148 9.30 -13.32 8.55
N GLY A 149 8.25 -12.74 7.96
CA GLY A 149 8.33 -11.51 7.18
C GLY A 149 8.96 -11.69 5.79
N THR A 150 8.91 -12.89 5.23
CA THR A 150 9.39 -13.16 3.87
C THR A 150 8.39 -12.62 2.83
N ALA A 151 8.89 -12.30 1.63
CA ALA A 151 8.00 -11.93 0.54
C ALA A 151 7.03 -13.06 0.17
N GLU A 152 7.51 -14.31 0.23
CA GLU A 152 6.71 -15.50 -0.08
C GLU A 152 5.52 -15.66 0.88
N SER A 153 5.74 -15.55 2.20
CA SER A 153 4.66 -15.62 3.20
C SER A 153 3.58 -14.59 2.92
N LYS A 154 3.97 -13.33 2.63
CA LYS A 154 3.04 -12.23 2.33
C LYS A 154 2.27 -12.45 1.04
N ILE A 155 2.96 -12.90 -0.02
CA ILE A 155 2.35 -13.21 -1.31
C ILE A 155 1.31 -14.32 -1.16
N ASN A 156 1.65 -15.39 -0.44
CA ASN A 156 0.74 -16.50 -0.21
C ASN A 156 -0.50 -16.03 0.57
N ALA A 157 -0.32 -15.30 1.67
CA ALA A 157 -1.44 -14.77 2.46
C ALA A 157 -2.37 -13.87 1.63
N LEU A 158 -1.81 -12.97 0.83
CA LEU A 158 -2.60 -12.10 -0.06
C LEU A 158 -3.32 -12.89 -1.15
N THR A 159 -2.66 -13.87 -1.75
CA THR A 159 -3.28 -14.73 -2.77
C THR A 159 -4.42 -15.56 -2.19
N ASP A 160 -4.25 -16.13 -0.99
CA ASP A 160 -5.28 -16.89 -0.28
C ASP A 160 -6.49 -16.00 0.12
N ALA A 161 -6.27 -14.70 0.24
CA ALA A 161 -7.31 -13.69 0.45
C ALA A 161 -7.97 -13.20 -0.86
N GLY A 162 -7.63 -13.79 -2.01
CA GLY A 162 -8.20 -13.40 -3.31
C GLY A 162 -7.56 -12.17 -3.97
N VAL A 163 -6.46 -11.68 -3.43
CA VAL A 163 -5.73 -10.53 -3.97
C VAL A 163 -4.89 -10.93 -5.17
N SER A 164 -4.95 -10.16 -6.26
CA SER A 164 -4.09 -10.33 -7.43
C SER A 164 -2.70 -9.77 -7.15
N VAL A 165 -1.69 -10.64 -7.02
CA VAL A 165 -0.33 -10.23 -6.66
C VAL A 165 0.57 -10.15 -7.89
N ALA A 166 1.02 -8.94 -8.23
CA ALA A 166 1.95 -8.67 -9.32
C ALA A 166 3.35 -9.23 -9.01
N LYS A 167 4.04 -9.73 -10.04
CA LYS A 167 5.45 -10.14 -9.93
C LYS A 167 6.40 -8.96 -10.06
N MET A 168 6.01 -7.96 -10.85
CA MET A 168 6.74 -6.72 -11.07
C MET A 168 5.79 -5.52 -10.96
N PRO A 169 6.26 -4.32 -10.57
CA PRO A 169 5.42 -3.12 -10.48
C PRO A 169 4.69 -2.80 -11.80
N SER A 170 5.30 -3.10 -12.94
CA SER A 170 4.72 -2.86 -14.27
C SER A 170 3.47 -3.68 -14.57
N GLU A 171 3.25 -4.80 -13.90
CA GLU A 171 2.06 -5.64 -14.10
C GLU A 171 0.81 -5.09 -13.39
N ILE A 172 0.99 -4.16 -12.44
CA ILE A 172 -0.13 -3.60 -11.65
C ILE A 172 -1.18 -2.96 -12.54
N VAL A 173 -0.77 -2.22 -13.57
CA VAL A 173 -1.68 -1.54 -14.50
C VAL A 173 -2.62 -2.53 -15.18
N ASP A 174 -2.08 -3.64 -15.67
CA ASP A 174 -2.89 -4.67 -16.36
C ASP A 174 -3.78 -5.45 -15.40
N LEU A 175 -3.31 -5.70 -14.18
CA LEU A 175 -4.11 -6.35 -13.15
C LEU A 175 -5.29 -5.46 -12.71
N VAL A 176 -5.05 -4.17 -12.49
CA VAL A 176 -6.12 -3.22 -12.15
C VAL A 176 -7.14 -3.13 -13.27
N ARG A 177 -6.73 -3.00 -14.55
CA ARG A 177 -7.66 -2.96 -15.70
C ARG A 177 -8.56 -4.18 -15.81
N LYS A 178 -8.10 -5.33 -15.37
CA LYS A 178 -8.89 -6.58 -15.40
C LYS A 178 -9.86 -6.67 -14.24
N SER A 179 -9.70 -5.83 -13.23
CA SER A 179 -10.45 -5.89 -11.98
C SER A 179 -11.59 -4.87 -11.92
N ILE A 180 -11.51 -3.79 -12.73
CA ILE A 180 -12.52 -2.72 -12.83
C ILE A 180 -13.24 -2.74 -14.16
#